data_47f4570eefd07115e87d0470888726d4
#
_entry.id   47f4570eefd07115e87d0470888726d4
#
_cell.length_a   1.000
_cell.length_b   1.000
_cell.length_c   1.000
_cell.angle_alpha   90.00
_cell.angle_beta   90.00
_cell.angle_gamma   90.00
#
_symmetry.space_group_name_H-M   'P 1'
#
loop_
_entity.id
_entity.type
_entity.pdbx_description
1 polymer ?
#
loop_
_entity_poly.entity_id
_entity_poly.type
_entity_poly.pdbx_seq_one_letter_code
_entity_poly.pdbx_strand_id
1 'polypeptide(L)'
;MDYFHIHKKTEDQLVGSQCTNILQLADELAREVRGFSTDARTVIDITSMSHELLAIFIALLSAYGKLSGTVLCYTGAKQYSFNTSRTDIWLSKGVKTIRSVLGFPGEQLPSRSRHLVIPVGFEVQRAIEVISAYEPAFLSLGEGRREASVSVAHFESNSRFFKQLKSFVDDQKMYNETLSTFSFSCIDPIETKNDIKTHLSKFSGLNTVICPLNAKISTVGAALLCLEEPAIQVCYSQPVEYNVDGYASAGDFVTMVDL
;
A
#
# COMPACT_ATOMS: atom_id res chain seq x y z
N MET A 1 -12.05 -5.56 -18.82
CA MET A 1 -12.97 -4.84 -17.92
C MET A 1 -12.58 -5.25 -16.53
N ASP A 2 -12.18 -4.29 -15.70
CA ASP A 2 -11.82 -4.60 -14.31
C ASP A 2 -13.13 -4.59 -13.50
N TYR A 3 -13.49 -5.75 -12.97
CA TYR A 3 -14.65 -5.87 -12.10
C TYR A 3 -14.16 -5.93 -10.66
N PHE A 4 -14.72 -5.09 -9.81
CA PHE A 4 -14.54 -5.16 -8.37
C PHE A 4 -15.80 -5.78 -7.75
N HIS A 5 -15.61 -6.74 -6.88
CA HIS A 5 -16.71 -7.37 -6.17
C HIS A 5 -16.60 -7.01 -4.69
N ILE A 6 -17.65 -6.39 -4.16
CA ILE A 6 -17.83 -6.24 -2.72
C ILE A 6 -18.76 -7.35 -2.27
N HIS A 7 -18.28 -8.21 -1.39
CA HIS A 7 -19.08 -9.27 -0.79
C HIS A 7 -19.36 -8.91 0.66
N LYS A 8 -20.63 -8.77 1.01
CA LYS A 8 -21.11 -8.64 2.39
C LYS A 8 -21.77 -9.94 2.79
N LYS A 9 -21.29 -10.56 3.85
CA LYS A 9 -21.95 -11.71 4.46
C LYS A 9 -22.95 -11.18 5.48
N THR A 10 -24.24 -11.23 5.16
CA THR A 10 -25.32 -11.17 6.15
C THR A 10 -25.55 -12.58 6.69
N GLU A 11 -26.25 -12.74 7.82
CA GLU A 11 -26.39 -14.03 8.54
C GLU A 11 -26.74 -15.21 7.62
N ASP A 12 -27.41 -14.98 6.47
CA ASP A 12 -27.84 -16.04 5.55
C ASP A 12 -27.46 -15.86 4.06
N GLN A 13 -26.87 -14.73 3.63
CA GLN A 13 -26.59 -14.50 2.21
C GLN A 13 -25.30 -13.71 1.98
N LEU A 14 -24.57 -14.11 0.93
CA LEU A 14 -23.47 -13.34 0.36
C LEU A 14 -24.06 -12.34 -0.66
N VAL A 15 -24.05 -11.05 -0.34
CA VAL A 15 -24.50 -9.99 -1.25
C VAL A 15 -23.27 -9.39 -1.90
N GLY A 16 -23.20 -9.39 -3.24
CA GLY A 16 -22.11 -8.83 -4.01
C GLY A 16 -22.58 -7.68 -4.90
N SER A 17 -21.83 -6.57 -4.90
CA SER A 17 -22.00 -5.48 -5.86
C SER A 17 -20.89 -5.53 -6.90
N GLN A 18 -21.24 -5.41 -8.17
CA GLN A 18 -20.27 -5.35 -9.26
C GLN A 18 -20.03 -3.89 -9.64
N CYS A 19 -18.78 -3.44 -9.53
CA CYS A 19 -18.38 -2.09 -9.87
C CYS A 19 -17.48 -2.13 -11.12
N THR A 20 -17.70 -1.22 -12.06
CA THR A 20 -16.96 -1.16 -13.33
C THR A 20 -15.76 -0.22 -13.29
N ASN A 21 -15.68 0.64 -12.30
CA ASN A 21 -14.57 1.59 -12.10
C ASN A 21 -14.38 1.93 -10.62
N ILE A 22 -13.27 2.59 -10.32
CA ILE A 22 -12.87 2.92 -8.94
C ILE A 22 -13.82 3.92 -8.25
N LEU A 23 -14.48 4.80 -9.00
CA LEU A 23 -15.43 5.77 -8.44
C LEU A 23 -16.70 5.07 -7.95
N GLN A 24 -17.25 4.16 -8.76
CA GLN A 24 -18.39 3.34 -8.33
C GLN A 24 -18.04 2.49 -7.10
N LEU A 25 -16.83 1.92 -7.08
CA LEU A 25 -16.35 1.17 -5.93
C LEU A 25 -16.25 2.04 -4.67
N ALA A 26 -15.73 3.27 -4.80
CA ALA A 26 -15.64 4.22 -3.69
C ALA A 26 -17.05 4.62 -3.17
N ASP A 27 -18.02 4.82 -4.06
CA ASP A 27 -19.41 5.13 -3.70
C ASP A 27 -20.08 3.96 -2.96
N GLU A 28 -19.85 2.71 -3.39
CA GLU A 28 -20.35 1.52 -2.69
C GLU A 28 -19.73 1.39 -1.30
N LEU A 29 -18.40 1.53 -1.20
CA LEU A 29 -17.70 1.53 0.09
C LEU A 29 -18.20 2.64 1.02
N ALA A 30 -18.43 3.84 0.49
CA ALA A 30 -18.95 4.95 1.26
C ALA A 30 -20.34 4.63 1.87
N ARG A 31 -21.21 3.95 1.11
CA ARG A 31 -22.52 3.49 1.61
C ARG A 31 -22.36 2.46 2.73
N GLU A 32 -21.47 1.48 2.57
CA GLU A 32 -21.19 0.49 3.61
C GLU A 32 -20.61 1.11 4.88
N VAL A 33 -19.59 1.97 4.75
CA VAL A 33 -18.94 2.62 5.89
C VAL A 33 -19.90 3.52 6.67
N ARG A 34 -20.82 4.22 6.00
CA ARG A 34 -21.87 4.99 6.68
C ARG A 34 -22.76 4.13 7.57
N GLY A 35 -23.00 2.88 7.16
CA GLY A 35 -23.82 1.92 7.90
C GLY A 35 -23.10 1.27 9.09
N PHE A 36 -21.82 1.51 9.31
CA PHE A 36 -21.09 0.93 10.45
C PHE A 36 -21.64 1.49 11.77
N SER A 37 -21.86 0.60 12.73
CA SER A 37 -22.29 0.97 14.07
C SER A 37 -21.23 1.85 14.75
N THR A 38 -21.69 2.81 15.57
CA THR A 38 -20.83 3.56 16.49
C THR A 38 -20.70 2.87 17.85
N ASP A 39 -21.63 1.95 18.14
CA ASP A 39 -21.75 1.31 19.45
C ASP A 39 -21.16 -0.10 19.49
N ALA A 40 -20.67 -0.59 18.36
CA ALA A 40 -20.07 -1.91 18.24
C ALA A 40 -18.79 -1.85 17.41
N ARG A 41 -17.83 -2.71 17.73
CA ARG A 41 -16.61 -2.87 16.92
C ARG A 41 -16.94 -3.52 15.58
N THR A 42 -16.39 -2.95 14.51
CA THR A 42 -16.49 -3.52 13.16
C THR A 42 -15.15 -4.17 12.81
N VAL A 43 -15.15 -5.47 12.49
CA VAL A 43 -13.96 -6.20 12.07
C VAL A 43 -13.96 -6.32 10.55
N ILE A 44 -12.87 -5.90 9.90
CA ILE A 44 -12.73 -5.86 8.44
C ILE A 44 -11.51 -6.67 8.02
N ASP A 45 -11.72 -7.69 7.20
CA ASP A 45 -10.63 -8.43 6.57
C ASP A 45 -10.08 -7.66 5.36
N ILE A 46 -8.84 -7.20 5.48
CA ILE A 46 -8.13 -6.45 4.44
C ILE A 46 -7.21 -7.32 3.58
N THR A 47 -7.16 -8.62 3.83
CA THR A 47 -6.19 -9.54 3.21
C THR A 47 -6.23 -9.50 1.69
N SER A 48 -7.41 -9.50 1.10
CA SER A 48 -7.61 -9.50 -0.37
C SER A 48 -7.77 -8.11 -0.99
N MET A 49 -7.83 -7.05 -0.21
CA MET A 49 -7.96 -5.69 -0.74
C MET A 49 -6.71 -5.30 -1.54
N SER A 50 -6.87 -4.57 -2.65
CA SER A 50 -5.74 -3.88 -3.28
C SER A 50 -5.23 -2.75 -2.39
N HIS A 51 -3.99 -2.29 -2.59
CA HIS A 51 -3.45 -1.15 -1.82
C HIS A 51 -4.28 0.13 -2.03
N GLU A 52 -4.78 0.33 -3.25
CA GLU A 52 -5.65 1.46 -3.58
C GLU A 52 -6.98 1.38 -2.82
N LEU A 53 -7.66 0.23 -2.89
CA LEU A 53 -8.93 0.03 -2.21
C LEU A 53 -8.79 0.22 -0.70
N LEU A 54 -7.72 -0.32 -0.12
CA LEU A 54 -7.43 -0.18 1.30
C LEU A 54 -7.21 1.28 1.69
N ALA A 55 -6.43 2.03 0.91
CA ALA A 55 -6.23 3.46 1.18
C ALA A 55 -7.54 4.25 1.08
N ILE A 56 -8.35 4.04 0.03
CA ILE A 56 -9.69 4.66 -0.10
C ILE A 56 -10.55 4.32 1.11
N PHE A 57 -10.53 3.07 1.55
CA PHE A 57 -11.31 2.62 2.71
C PHE A 57 -10.90 3.36 3.99
N ILE A 58 -9.59 3.51 4.25
CA ILE A 58 -9.08 4.31 5.39
C ILE A 58 -9.52 5.78 5.30
N ALA A 59 -9.48 6.37 4.10
CA ALA A 59 -9.96 7.74 3.89
C ALA A 59 -11.47 7.87 4.22
N LEU A 60 -12.29 6.90 3.81
CA LEU A 60 -13.73 6.88 4.09
C LEU A 60 -14.00 6.68 5.59
N LEU A 61 -13.29 5.76 6.26
CA LEU A 61 -13.40 5.59 7.71
C LEU A 61 -13.10 6.90 8.44
N SER A 62 -12.06 7.61 8.02
CA SER A 62 -11.71 8.92 8.58
C SER A 62 -12.81 9.96 8.32
N ALA A 63 -13.27 10.07 7.07
CA ALA A 63 -14.27 11.06 6.66
C ALA A 63 -15.62 10.89 7.37
N TYR A 64 -15.98 9.64 7.74
CA TYR A 64 -17.21 9.34 8.47
C TYR A 64 -17.02 9.16 9.98
N GLY A 65 -15.82 9.45 10.51
CA GLY A 65 -15.53 9.31 11.96
C GLY A 65 -15.62 7.87 12.46
N LYS A 66 -15.28 6.89 11.61
CA LYS A 66 -15.39 5.45 11.89
C LYS A 66 -14.05 4.76 12.11
N LEU A 67 -12.94 5.49 12.15
CA LEU A 67 -11.60 4.91 12.46
C LEU A 67 -11.66 4.26 13.85
N SER A 68 -12.05 5.02 14.86
CA SER A 68 -12.25 4.46 16.21
C SER A 68 -13.38 3.44 16.20
N GLY A 69 -13.10 2.24 16.70
CA GLY A 69 -14.04 1.12 16.69
C GLY A 69 -13.94 0.21 15.46
N THR A 70 -13.05 0.51 14.51
CA THR A 70 -12.73 -0.41 13.40
C THR A 70 -11.48 -1.20 13.72
N VAL A 71 -11.56 -2.52 13.57
CA VAL A 71 -10.46 -3.45 13.71
C VAL A 71 -10.15 -4.02 12.32
N LEU A 72 -8.92 -3.85 11.86
CA LEU A 72 -8.45 -4.47 10.62
C LEU A 72 -7.86 -5.84 10.90
N CYS A 73 -8.26 -6.83 10.10
CA CYS A 73 -7.77 -8.19 10.15
C CYS A 73 -6.93 -8.45 8.89
N TYR A 74 -5.70 -8.89 9.05
CA TYR A 74 -4.81 -9.20 7.95
C TYR A 74 -4.14 -10.56 8.14
N THR A 75 -4.36 -11.47 7.20
CA THR A 75 -3.63 -12.74 7.13
C THR A 75 -2.40 -12.58 6.24
N GLY A 76 -1.23 -12.60 6.83
CA GLY A 76 0.02 -12.57 6.09
C GLY A 76 0.19 -13.83 5.24
N ALA A 77 0.88 -13.72 4.09
CA ALA A 77 1.18 -14.88 3.27
C ALA A 77 2.28 -15.74 3.92
N LYS A 78 2.08 -17.05 3.96
CA LYS A 78 3.12 -18.02 4.32
C LYS A 78 4.18 -18.11 3.24
N GLN A 79 3.73 -18.09 1.99
CA GLN A 79 4.59 -18.19 0.82
C GLN A 79 3.99 -17.40 -0.33
N TYR A 80 4.83 -16.66 -1.01
CA TYR A 80 4.49 -15.99 -2.26
C TYR A 80 5.00 -16.83 -3.46
N SER A 81 4.42 -16.63 -4.62
CA SER A 81 4.76 -17.35 -5.85
C SER A 81 6.24 -17.34 -6.20
N PHE A 82 6.98 -16.29 -5.85
CA PHE A 82 8.41 -16.18 -6.14
C PHE A 82 9.32 -17.06 -5.25
N ASN A 83 8.77 -17.74 -4.24
CA ASN A 83 9.54 -18.63 -3.36
C ASN A 83 9.66 -20.07 -3.87
N THR A 84 9.17 -20.36 -5.08
CA THR A 84 9.29 -21.67 -5.71
C THR A 84 10.41 -21.67 -6.76
N SER A 85 11.00 -22.81 -7.08
CA SER A 85 12.07 -22.96 -8.07
C SER A 85 11.62 -22.81 -9.54
N ARG A 86 10.39 -22.41 -9.78
CA ARG A 86 9.82 -22.22 -11.13
C ARG A 86 10.14 -20.83 -11.66
N THR A 87 10.54 -20.75 -12.92
CA THR A 87 10.94 -19.52 -13.61
C THR A 87 9.76 -18.60 -13.99
N ASP A 88 8.51 -19.07 -13.85
CA ASP A 88 7.29 -18.37 -14.30
C ASP A 88 6.53 -17.68 -13.17
N ILE A 89 7.23 -17.26 -12.11
CA ILE A 89 6.58 -16.82 -10.88
C ILE A 89 6.51 -15.31 -10.83
N TRP A 90 5.30 -14.80 -10.85
CA TRP A 90 5.00 -13.38 -10.82
C TRP A 90 3.79 -13.10 -9.92
N LEU A 91 3.78 -11.96 -9.25
CA LEU A 91 2.64 -11.49 -8.45
C LEU A 91 1.70 -10.66 -9.32
N SER A 92 2.27 -9.75 -10.09
CA SER A 92 1.56 -8.97 -11.10
C SER A 92 2.44 -8.73 -12.32
N LYS A 93 1.82 -8.40 -13.46
CA LYS A 93 2.53 -8.08 -14.71
C LYS A 93 2.12 -6.72 -15.24
N GLY A 94 3.12 -5.98 -15.70
CA GLY A 94 2.99 -4.67 -16.33
C GLY A 94 2.35 -3.64 -15.43
N VAL A 95 2.30 -2.40 -15.91
CA VAL A 95 1.60 -1.30 -15.27
C VAL A 95 0.61 -0.71 -16.25
N LYS A 96 -0.68 -0.72 -15.90
CA LYS A 96 -1.77 -0.18 -16.71
C LYS A 96 -1.88 1.33 -16.57
N THR A 97 -1.77 1.80 -15.32
CA THR A 97 -1.86 3.22 -15.00
C THR A 97 -1.24 3.49 -13.63
N ILE A 98 -0.69 4.69 -13.48
CA ILE A 98 -0.22 5.24 -12.21
C ILE A 98 -1.07 6.47 -11.93
N ARG A 99 -1.70 6.53 -10.77
CA ARG A 99 -2.63 7.61 -10.41
C ARG A 99 -2.60 7.95 -8.93
N SER A 100 -3.06 9.13 -8.61
CA SER A 100 -3.37 9.52 -7.23
C SER A 100 -4.53 8.68 -6.70
N VAL A 101 -4.45 8.30 -5.44
CA VAL A 101 -5.53 7.56 -4.75
C VAL A 101 -6.60 8.55 -4.28
N LEU A 102 -7.87 8.21 -4.49
CA LEU A 102 -9.01 8.97 -3.97
C LEU A 102 -8.90 9.16 -2.46
N GLY A 103 -9.09 10.41 -2.01
CA GLY A 103 -8.93 10.79 -0.60
C GLY A 103 -7.51 11.26 -0.24
N PHE A 104 -6.51 11.05 -1.13
CA PHE A 104 -5.12 11.41 -0.87
C PHE A 104 -4.46 12.13 -2.07
N PRO A 105 -5.03 13.26 -2.54
CA PRO A 105 -4.49 13.96 -3.72
C PRO A 105 -3.15 14.64 -3.45
N GLY A 106 -2.86 14.99 -2.19
CA GLY A 106 -1.70 15.78 -1.81
C GLY A 106 -1.74 17.21 -2.35
N GLU A 107 -0.66 17.96 -2.10
CA GLU A 107 -0.40 19.25 -2.71
C GLU A 107 0.79 19.11 -3.66
N GLN A 108 0.61 19.55 -4.92
CA GLN A 108 1.68 19.55 -5.92
C GLN A 108 1.94 20.99 -6.37
N LEU A 109 2.91 21.64 -5.73
CA LEU A 109 3.27 23.03 -6.01
C LEU A 109 4.38 23.08 -7.06
N PRO A 110 4.21 23.86 -8.16
CA PRO A 110 5.22 23.93 -9.23
C PRO A 110 6.60 24.42 -8.78
N SER A 111 6.64 25.14 -7.65
CA SER A 111 7.87 25.70 -7.06
C SER A 111 8.66 24.70 -6.21
N ARG A 112 8.17 23.48 -6.02
CA ARG A 112 8.78 22.46 -5.15
C ARG A 112 9.22 21.26 -5.94
N SER A 113 10.41 20.75 -5.64
CA SER A 113 10.93 19.51 -6.20
C SER A 113 10.11 18.30 -5.72
N ARG A 114 10.04 17.26 -6.55
CA ARG A 114 9.29 16.04 -6.25
C ARG A 114 10.11 15.07 -5.39
N HIS A 115 9.50 14.58 -4.33
CA HIS A 115 10.04 13.56 -3.46
C HIS A 115 9.15 12.31 -3.54
N LEU A 116 9.67 11.24 -4.10
CA LEU A 116 8.98 9.95 -4.17
C LEU A 116 9.47 9.03 -3.06
N VAL A 117 8.54 8.48 -2.29
CA VAL A 117 8.80 7.57 -1.16
C VAL A 117 8.15 6.23 -1.45
N ILE A 118 8.94 5.17 -1.46
CA ILE A 118 8.47 3.81 -1.75
C ILE A 118 8.82 2.87 -0.59
N PRO A 119 7.87 2.50 0.28
CA PRO A 119 7.98 1.30 1.09
C PRO A 119 8.05 0.08 0.15
N VAL A 120 9.26 -0.51 0.00
CA VAL A 120 9.55 -1.50 -1.03
C VAL A 120 8.97 -2.87 -0.65
N GLY A 121 8.24 -3.48 -1.58
CA GLY A 121 7.72 -4.84 -1.48
C GLY A 121 8.45 -5.82 -2.38
N PHE A 122 7.68 -6.68 -3.03
CA PHE A 122 8.21 -7.77 -3.86
C PHE A 122 8.12 -7.50 -5.37
N GLU A 123 7.58 -6.35 -5.77
CA GLU A 123 7.29 -6.02 -7.17
C GLU A 123 8.20 -4.91 -7.69
N VAL A 124 9.48 -5.28 -7.92
CA VAL A 124 10.53 -4.36 -8.38
C VAL A 124 10.14 -3.63 -9.68
N GLN A 125 9.55 -4.35 -10.65
CA GLN A 125 9.14 -3.74 -11.92
C GLN A 125 8.12 -2.63 -11.74
N ARG A 126 7.13 -2.82 -10.86
CA ARG A 126 6.14 -1.77 -10.56
C ARG A 126 6.78 -0.55 -9.91
N ALA A 127 7.76 -0.76 -9.03
CA ALA A 127 8.51 0.34 -8.42
C ALA A 127 9.30 1.13 -9.49
N ILE A 128 9.98 0.45 -10.41
CA ILE A 128 10.72 1.07 -11.52
C ILE A 128 9.78 1.92 -12.38
N GLU A 129 8.60 1.41 -12.76
CA GLU A 129 7.62 2.14 -13.56
C GLU A 129 7.10 3.39 -12.83
N VAL A 130 6.87 3.29 -11.51
CA VAL A 130 6.47 4.46 -10.69
C VAL A 130 7.58 5.50 -10.65
N ILE A 131 8.84 5.09 -10.44
CA ILE A 131 9.98 6.00 -10.43
C ILE A 131 10.14 6.69 -11.79
N SER A 132 10.04 5.92 -12.88
CA SER A 132 10.09 6.46 -14.25
C SER A 132 8.97 7.47 -14.54
N ALA A 133 7.74 7.20 -14.04
CA ALA A 133 6.59 8.08 -14.28
C ALA A 133 6.65 9.38 -13.47
N TYR A 134 7.24 9.32 -12.26
CA TYR A 134 7.34 10.49 -11.39
C TYR A 134 8.63 11.30 -11.63
N GLU A 135 9.68 10.73 -12.19
CA GLU A 135 10.98 11.39 -12.41
C GLU A 135 11.42 12.21 -11.18
N PRO A 136 11.59 11.57 -9.99
CA PRO A 136 11.76 12.30 -8.74
C PRO A 136 13.12 13.00 -8.67
N ALA A 137 13.16 14.19 -8.08
CA ALA A 137 14.42 14.80 -7.65
C ALA A 137 14.98 14.05 -6.44
N PHE A 138 14.12 13.73 -5.47
CA PHE A 138 14.45 12.99 -4.25
C PHE A 138 13.72 11.65 -4.27
N LEU A 139 14.47 10.55 -4.14
CA LEU A 139 13.92 9.20 -4.04
C LEU A 139 14.25 8.59 -2.69
N SER A 140 13.24 8.14 -1.97
CA SER A 140 13.40 7.43 -0.69
C SER A 140 12.87 6.01 -0.83
N LEU A 141 13.73 5.02 -0.58
CA LEU A 141 13.37 3.61 -0.58
C LEU A 141 13.33 3.07 0.86
N GLY A 142 12.19 2.52 1.26
CA GLY A 142 12.00 1.90 2.57
C GLY A 142 12.25 0.40 2.52
N GLU A 143 13.01 -0.12 3.49
CA GLU A 143 13.21 -1.55 3.73
C GLU A 143 12.46 -1.97 4.99
N GLY A 144 11.71 -3.07 4.94
CA GLY A 144 11.08 -3.62 6.13
C GLY A 144 12.13 -4.08 7.16
N ARG A 145 11.93 -3.78 8.45
CA ARG A 145 12.82 -4.24 9.52
C ARG A 145 12.68 -5.76 9.73
N ARG A 146 13.80 -6.42 10.06
CA ARG A 146 13.82 -7.88 10.29
C ARG A 146 12.93 -8.29 11.45
N GLU A 147 13.03 -7.61 12.58
CA GLU A 147 12.26 -7.84 13.81
C GLU A 147 10.79 -7.46 13.71
N ALA A 148 10.44 -6.62 12.73
CA ALA A 148 9.09 -6.15 12.45
C ALA A 148 8.57 -6.63 11.08
N SER A 149 8.97 -7.81 10.66
CA SER A 149 8.49 -8.51 9.46
C SER A 149 7.64 -9.72 9.87
N VAL A 150 6.73 -10.13 8.97
CA VAL A 150 5.82 -11.27 9.20
C VAL A 150 6.57 -12.57 9.56
N SER A 151 7.75 -12.76 8.95
CA SER A 151 8.67 -13.86 9.23
C SER A 151 10.08 -13.52 8.76
N VAL A 152 11.08 -14.32 9.21
CA VAL A 152 12.46 -14.18 8.71
C VAL A 152 12.54 -14.42 7.21
N ALA A 153 11.83 -15.40 6.68
CA ALA A 153 11.80 -15.67 5.24
C ALA A 153 11.18 -14.53 4.43
N HIS A 154 10.15 -13.88 5.00
CA HIS A 154 9.55 -12.68 4.42
C HIS A 154 10.56 -11.53 4.36
N PHE A 155 11.27 -11.28 5.47
CA PHE A 155 12.33 -10.27 5.52
C PHE A 155 13.43 -10.53 4.49
N GLU A 156 13.98 -11.75 4.46
CA GLU A 156 15.07 -12.11 3.55
C GLU A 156 14.67 -11.93 2.08
N SER A 157 13.45 -12.30 1.73
CA SER A 157 12.90 -12.09 0.40
C SER A 157 12.75 -10.60 0.09
N ASN A 158 12.16 -9.82 1.01
CA ASN A 158 11.97 -8.39 0.84
C ASN A 158 13.31 -7.65 0.72
N SER A 159 14.30 -7.97 1.58
CA SER A 159 15.64 -7.39 1.53
C SER A 159 16.35 -7.65 0.21
N ARG A 160 16.16 -8.84 -0.40
CA ARG A 160 16.70 -9.13 -1.73
C ARG A 160 16.10 -8.22 -2.80
N PHE A 161 14.76 -8.05 -2.82
CA PHE A 161 14.10 -7.15 -3.77
C PHE A 161 14.46 -5.68 -3.53
N PHE A 162 14.57 -5.26 -2.27
CA PHE A 162 15.03 -3.93 -1.90
C PHE A 162 16.44 -3.64 -2.45
N LYS A 163 17.39 -4.55 -2.22
CA LYS A 163 18.77 -4.41 -2.73
C LYS A 163 18.82 -4.39 -4.26
N GLN A 164 18.04 -5.24 -4.92
CA GLN A 164 17.93 -5.27 -6.37
C GLN A 164 17.40 -3.94 -6.91
N LEU A 165 16.30 -3.42 -6.36
CA LEU A 165 15.74 -2.14 -6.77
C LEU A 165 16.72 -0.99 -6.52
N LYS A 166 17.30 -0.93 -5.31
CA LYS A 166 18.25 0.12 -4.93
C LYS A 166 19.46 0.17 -5.87
N SER A 167 20.08 -0.99 -6.16
CA SER A 167 21.21 -1.07 -7.10
C SER A 167 20.78 -0.59 -8.50
N PHE A 168 19.65 -1.09 -9.00
CA PHE A 168 19.16 -0.72 -10.33
C PHE A 168 18.91 0.78 -10.46
N VAL A 169 18.18 1.40 -9.52
CA VAL A 169 17.88 2.83 -9.61
C VAL A 169 19.10 3.72 -9.41
N ASP A 170 20.10 3.27 -8.64
CA ASP A 170 21.35 3.99 -8.46
C ASP A 170 22.24 3.87 -9.69
N ASP A 171 22.36 2.69 -10.28
CA ASP A 171 23.13 2.44 -11.51
C ASP A 171 22.55 3.22 -12.71
N GLN A 172 21.24 3.29 -12.82
CA GLN A 172 20.53 4.00 -13.89
C GLN A 172 20.31 5.50 -13.61
N LYS A 173 20.66 5.98 -12.40
CA LYS A 173 20.43 7.37 -11.96
C LYS A 173 18.99 7.82 -12.17
N MET A 174 18.03 7.02 -11.67
CA MET A 174 16.60 7.27 -11.80
C MET A 174 16.07 8.34 -10.82
N TYR A 175 16.93 9.24 -10.38
CA TYR A 175 16.63 10.39 -9.50
C TYR A 175 17.60 11.53 -9.84
N ASN A 176 17.17 12.78 -9.64
CA ASN A 176 17.96 13.93 -10.08
C ASN A 176 18.94 14.45 -9.02
N GLU A 177 18.60 14.33 -7.73
CA GLU A 177 19.40 14.90 -6.63
C GLU A 177 19.85 13.86 -5.62
N THR A 178 18.91 13.16 -4.97
CA THR A 178 19.24 12.31 -3.81
C THR A 178 18.49 10.99 -3.82
N LEU A 179 19.23 9.88 -3.63
CA LEU A 179 18.69 8.60 -3.21
C LEU A 179 18.94 8.41 -1.72
N SER A 180 17.89 8.20 -0.96
CA SER A 180 17.95 7.91 0.48
C SER A 180 17.24 6.61 0.84
N THR A 181 17.53 6.06 2.02
CA THR A 181 16.90 4.84 2.49
C THR A 181 16.41 5.01 3.93
N PHE A 182 15.36 4.26 4.30
CA PHE A 182 14.85 4.19 5.65
C PHE A 182 14.34 2.78 5.95
N SER A 183 14.15 2.47 7.23
CA SER A 183 13.56 1.21 7.66
C SER A 183 12.19 1.45 8.28
N PHE A 184 11.28 0.47 8.13
CA PHE A 184 9.92 0.59 8.66
C PHE A 184 9.36 -0.76 9.13
N SER A 185 8.29 -0.72 9.93
CA SER A 185 7.56 -1.91 10.36
C SER A 185 6.67 -2.46 9.23
N CYS A 186 6.64 -3.78 9.02
CA CYS A 186 5.74 -4.45 8.09
C CYS A 186 4.50 -5.04 8.80
N ILE A 187 4.44 -4.97 10.13
CA ILE A 187 3.42 -5.64 10.96
C ILE A 187 2.63 -4.69 11.86
N ASP A 188 3.14 -3.47 12.10
CA ASP A 188 2.47 -2.45 12.90
C ASP A 188 2.31 -1.15 12.08
N PRO A 189 1.05 -0.71 11.80
CA PRO A 189 0.81 0.47 10.99
C PRO A 189 1.17 1.78 11.70
N ILE A 190 1.11 1.81 13.03
CA ILE A 190 1.47 3.02 13.80
C ILE A 190 2.99 3.20 13.78
N GLU A 191 3.75 2.11 13.95
CA GLU A 191 5.20 2.17 13.75
C GLU A 191 5.55 2.57 12.32
N THR A 192 4.91 1.96 11.31
CA THR A 192 5.12 2.32 9.89
C THR A 192 4.88 3.81 9.65
N LYS A 193 3.77 4.35 10.17
CA LYS A 193 3.45 5.79 10.10
C LYS A 193 4.58 6.63 10.69
N ASN A 194 5.01 6.30 11.91
CA ASN A 194 6.03 7.04 12.63
C ASN A 194 7.41 6.95 11.97
N ASP A 195 7.77 5.78 11.44
CA ASP A 195 9.03 5.57 10.70
C ASP A 195 9.09 6.42 9.44
N ILE A 196 8.01 6.43 8.64
CA ILE A 196 7.91 7.27 7.45
C ILE A 196 7.94 8.75 7.84
N LYS A 197 7.17 9.16 8.85
CA LYS A 197 7.14 10.54 9.34
C LYS A 197 8.52 11.02 9.81
N THR A 198 9.22 10.20 10.57
CA THR A 198 10.59 10.47 11.04
C THR A 198 11.55 10.59 9.87
N HIS A 199 11.41 9.75 8.84
CA HIS A 199 12.25 9.88 7.65
C HIS A 199 11.95 11.17 6.90
N LEU A 200 10.68 11.52 6.70
CA LEU A 200 10.24 12.71 5.99
C LEU A 200 10.64 14.02 6.69
N SER A 201 10.81 14.02 8.01
CA SER A 201 11.27 15.22 8.74
C SER A 201 12.65 15.73 8.31
N LYS A 202 13.43 14.92 7.61
CA LYS A 202 14.72 15.30 7.00
C LYS A 202 14.56 16.08 5.68
N PHE A 203 13.34 16.11 5.13
CA PHE A 203 13.02 16.69 3.84
C PHE A 203 11.89 17.71 4.00
N SER A 204 12.19 19.00 3.84
CA SER A 204 11.21 20.07 3.94
C SER A 204 11.00 20.75 2.60
N GLY A 205 9.82 21.28 2.39
CA GLY A 205 9.51 22.07 1.21
C GLY A 205 9.47 21.29 -0.11
N LEU A 206 9.21 19.98 -0.06
CA LEU A 206 9.10 19.10 -1.22
C LEU A 206 7.65 18.70 -1.49
N ASN A 207 7.36 18.36 -2.75
CA ASN A 207 6.13 17.69 -3.14
C ASN A 207 6.28 16.19 -2.88
N THR A 208 5.78 15.75 -1.74
CA THR A 208 5.94 14.34 -1.33
C THR A 208 4.83 13.45 -1.86
N VAL A 209 5.23 12.34 -2.46
CA VAL A 209 4.34 11.28 -2.96
C VAL A 209 4.77 9.96 -2.34
N ILE A 210 3.85 9.23 -1.72
CA ILE A 210 4.10 7.89 -1.19
C ILE A 210 3.43 6.85 -2.09
N CYS A 211 4.21 5.86 -2.55
CA CYS A 211 3.72 4.69 -3.26
C CYS A 211 3.92 3.43 -2.40
N PRO A 212 2.90 2.97 -1.65
CA PRO A 212 3.05 1.80 -0.79
C PRO A 212 3.03 0.52 -1.62
N LEU A 213 4.17 -0.15 -1.76
CA LEU A 213 4.33 -1.41 -2.50
C LEU A 213 4.66 -2.62 -1.60
N ASN A 214 4.64 -2.44 -0.28
CA ASN A 214 4.92 -3.50 0.70
C ASN A 214 3.62 -4.21 1.15
N ALA A 215 3.56 -4.71 2.38
CA ALA A 215 2.39 -5.37 2.96
C ALA A 215 1.20 -4.42 3.15
N LYS A 216 -0.01 -4.96 3.31
CA LYS A 216 -1.24 -4.17 3.56
C LYS A 216 -1.11 -3.30 4.82
N ILE A 217 -0.47 -3.83 5.86
CA ILE A 217 -0.24 -3.10 7.12
C ILE A 217 0.57 -1.82 6.88
N SER A 218 1.62 -1.88 6.05
CA SER A 218 2.39 -0.67 5.72
C SER A 218 1.60 0.34 4.88
N THR A 219 0.63 -0.13 4.08
CA THR A 219 -0.31 0.77 3.38
C THR A 219 -1.24 1.49 4.35
N VAL A 220 -1.73 0.79 5.37
CA VAL A 220 -2.50 1.43 6.45
C VAL A 220 -1.67 2.53 7.12
N GLY A 221 -0.42 2.22 7.50
CA GLY A 221 0.47 3.20 8.12
C GLY A 221 0.72 4.44 7.24
N ALA A 222 0.97 4.23 5.94
CA ALA A 222 1.13 5.32 4.97
C ALA A 222 -0.16 6.16 4.83
N ALA A 223 -1.33 5.51 4.75
CA ALA A 223 -2.61 6.20 4.67
C ALA A 223 -2.90 7.02 5.95
N LEU A 224 -2.66 6.46 7.13
CA LEU A 224 -2.80 7.18 8.40
C LEU A 224 -1.88 8.41 8.48
N LEU A 225 -0.64 8.30 7.99
CA LEU A 225 0.25 9.47 7.88
C LEU A 225 -0.35 10.55 6.97
N CYS A 226 -0.86 10.16 5.80
CA CYS A 226 -1.41 11.13 4.84
C CYS A 226 -2.74 11.74 5.31
N LEU A 227 -3.46 11.13 6.25
CA LEU A 227 -4.59 11.78 6.94
C LEU A 227 -4.12 12.87 7.91
N GLU A 228 -2.98 12.67 8.58
CA GLU A 228 -2.35 13.68 9.45
C GLU A 228 -1.65 14.80 8.66
N GLU A 229 -1.09 14.47 7.50
CA GLU A 229 -0.29 15.35 6.63
C GLU A 229 -0.92 15.42 5.22
N PRO A 230 -2.05 16.15 5.05
CA PRO A 230 -2.83 16.15 3.79
C PRO A 230 -2.07 16.67 2.56
N ALA A 231 -0.95 17.34 2.74
CA ALA A 231 -0.07 17.76 1.65
C ALA A 231 0.64 16.57 0.96
N ILE A 232 0.71 15.40 1.62
CA ILE A 232 1.34 14.21 1.07
C ILE A 232 0.35 13.47 0.18
N GLN A 233 0.75 13.20 -1.06
CA GLN A 233 -0.01 12.38 -2.01
C GLN A 233 0.22 10.89 -1.75
N VAL A 234 -0.82 10.08 -1.87
CA VAL A 234 -0.66 8.63 -2.07
C VAL A 234 -0.88 8.32 -3.55
N CYS A 235 0.03 7.59 -4.16
CA CYS A 235 -0.14 7.07 -5.51
C CYS A 235 -0.29 5.55 -5.53
N TYR A 236 -0.95 5.07 -6.57
CA TYR A 236 -1.14 3.66 -6.83
C TYR A 236 -0.72 3.32 -8.25
N SER A 237 0.05 2.26 -8.38
CA SER A 237 0.41 1.64 -9.66
C SER A 237 -0.48 0.43 -9.90
N GLN A 238 -1.47 0.57 -10.77
CA GLN A 238 -2.38 -0.52 -11.12
C GLN A 238 -1.67 -1.47 -12.09
N PRO A 239 -1.55 -2.77 -11.77
CA PRO A 239 -1.00 -3.73 -12.72
C PRO A 239 -1.99 -3.99 -13.87
N VAL A 240 -1.45 -4.47 -14.99
CA VAL A 240 -2.27 -4.98 -16.11
C VAL A 240 -2.97 -6.26 -15.70
N GLU A 241 -2.26 -7.13 -14.99
CA GLU A 241 -2.74 -8.45 -14.59
C GLU A 241 -2.20 -8.84 -13.22
N TYR A 242 -3.06 -9.48 -12.41
CA TYR A 242 -2.68 -10.15 -11.16
C TYR A 242 -2.65 -11.66 -11.37
N ASN A 243 -1.71 -12.34 -10.72
CA ASN A 243 -1.67 -13.81 -10.69
C ASN A 243 -2.70 -14.33 -9.69
N VAL A 244 -3.95 -14.43 -10.12
CA VAL A 244 -5.08 -14.80 -9.24
C VAL A 244 -4.91 -16.21 -8.66
N ASP A 245 -4.38 -17.16 -9.44
CA ASP A 245 -4.30 -18.58 -9.06
C ASP A 245 -3.04 -18.93 -8.26
N GLY A 246 -2.04 -18.07 -8.27
CA GLY A 246 -0.72 -18.36 -7.69
C GLY A 246 -0.09 -17.21 -6.93
N TYR A 247 -0.87 -16.21 -6.50
CA TYR A 247 -0.31 -15.03 -5.84
C TYR A 247 0.39 -15.37 -4.54
N ALA A 248 -0.30 -16.05 -3.63
CA ALA A 248 0.22 -16.42 -2.32
C ALA A 248 -0.57 -17.59 -1.70
N SER A 249 0.05 -18.33 -0.80
CA SER A 249 -0.64 -19.23 0.12
C SER A 249 -0.92 -18.53 1.44
N ALA A 250 -2.07 -18.78 2.05
CA ALA A 250 -2.43 -18.21 3.35
C ALA A 250 -1.42 -18.60 4.43
N GLY A 251 -1.06 -17.64 5.27
CA GLY A 251 -0.22 -17.87 6.44
C GLY A 251 -1.03 -18.36 7.64
N ASP A 252 -0.31 -18.75 8.67
CA ASP A 252 -0.88 -19.29 9.92
C ASP A 252 -1.12 -18.18 10.96
N PHE A 253 -0.76 -16.92 10.66
CA PHE A 253 -0.86 -15.78 11.56
C PHE A 253 -1.77 -14.70 11.02
N VAL A 254 -2.63 -14.22 11.91
CA VAL A 254 -3.53 -13.10 11.65
C VAL A 254 -3.08 -11.91 12.49
N THR A 255 -2.83 -10.79 11.84
CA THR A 255 -2.59 -9.51 12.51
C THR A 255 -3.90 -8.78 12.68
N MET A 256 -4.19 -8.37 13.91
CA MET A 256 -5.35 -7.54 14.25
C MET A 256 -4.86 -6.15 14.60
N VAL A 257 -5.45 -5.13 13.99
CA VAL A 257 -5.08 -3.72 14.19
C VAL A 257 -6.31 -2.94 14.60
N ASP A 258 -6.32 -2.38 15.80
CA ASP A 258 -7.29 -1.38 16.24
C ASP A 258 -6.91 -0.01 15.63
N LEU A 259 -7.83 0.65 14.95
CA LEU A 259 -7.65 1.98 14.36
C LEU A 259 -8.10 3.10 15.30
#